data_326c737082524f00e166ec54e620dead
#
_entry.id   326c737082524f00e166ec54e620dead
#
_cell.length_a   1.000
_cell.length_b   1.000
_cell.length_c   1.000
_cell.angle_alpha   90.00
_cell.angle_beta   90.00
_cell.angle_gamma   90.00
#
_symmetry.space_group_name_H-M   'P 1'
#
loop_
_entity.id
_entity.type
_entity.pdbx_description
1 polymer ?
#
loop_
_entity_poly.entity_id
_entity_poly.type
_entity_poly.pdbx_seq_one_letter_code
_entity_poly.pdbx_strand_id
1 'polypeptide(L)'
;MAKQDQEAEWPEKDIYGILDKTISSTRGRRVRHIGDRGDILNFIHTADIHLGAAPDSTMTWATDRGTEIWDSFYKLLDETEKSGADLLLIAGDLFHRQPLKRELKELNYRFSQLTHAKVVIVAGNHDYIGNQSFYKDFEWADNVIFFRKNHISYVYIQSLNLIVYGMSYDRQEITEAMYDSLKPMRRFRDGRPLPDGCKHILLAHGGDSSHIPINQE
;
A
#
# COMPACT_ATOMS: atom_id res chain seq x y z
N MET A 1 -3.45 24.57 -35.10
CA MET A 1 -2.62 23.36 -34.86
C MET A 1 -2.97 22.86 -33.47
N ALA A 2 -3.83 21.86 -33.40
CA ALA A 2 -4.26 21.25 -32.15
C ALA A 2 -3.13 20.34 -31.62
N LYS A 3 -2.69 20.56 -30.40
CA LYS A 3 -1.83 19.62 -29.69
C LYS A 3 -2.67 18.36 -29.39
N GLN A 4 -2.28 17.26 -30.01
CA GLN A 4 -2.77 15.94 -29.64
C GLN A 4 -2.30 15.67 -28.20
N ASP A 5 -3.27 15.50 -27.30
CA ASP A 5 -3.05 14.94 -25.98
C ASP A 5 -2.57 13.49 -26.18
N GLN A 6 -1.28 13.26 -25.93
CA GLN A 6 -0.74 11.92 -25.81
C GLN A 6 -1.30 11.33 -24.51
N GLU A 7 -2.30 10.48 -24.66
CA GLU A 7 -2.73 9.58 -23.58
C GLU A 7 -1.53 8.72 -23.19
N ALA A 8 -1.13 8.80 -21.91
CA ALA A 8 -0.08 7.97 -21.36
C ALA A 8 -0.50 6.51 -21.46
N GLU A 9 0.14 5.74 -22.34
CA GLU A 9 -0.01 4.30 -22.45
C GLU A 9 0.51 3.62 -21.17
N TRP A 10 -0.41 3.12 -20.37
CA TRP A 10 -0.11 2.27 -19.22
C TRP A 10 0.01 0.82 -19.70
N PRO A 11 1.10 0.09 -19.41
CA PRO A 11 1.29 -1.27 -19.92
C PRO A 11 0.17 -2.21 -19.45
N GLU A 12 -0.45 -2.84 -20.42
CA GLU A 12 -1.39 -3.94 -20.22
C GLU A 12 -0.65 -5.18 -19.68
N LYS A 13 -1.10 -5.67 -18.60
CA LYS A 13 -1.09 -7.02 -17.99
C LYS A 13 -0.72 -6.93 -16.52
N ASP A 14 -1.46 -7.62 -15.68
CA ASP A 14 -1.18 -8.09 -14.32
C ASP A 14 -2.02 -7.58 -13.15
N ILE A 15 -3.06 -6.78 -13.34
CA ILE A 15 -3.86 -6.34 -12.17
C ILE A 15 -5.24 -7.01 -12.11
N TYR A 16 -5.71 -7.63 -13.18
CA TYR A 16 -7.03 -8.29 -13.20
C TYR A 16 -7.05 -9.71 -12.62
N GLY A 17 -5.90 -10.32 -12.33
CA GLY A 17 -5.81 -11.74 -11.96
C GLY A 17 -5.75 -12.06 -10.46
N ILE A 18 -5.51 -11.09 -9.60
CA ILE A 18 -5.18 -11.38 -8.19
C ILE A 18 -6.39 -11.34 -7.25
N LEU A 19 -7.49 -10.70 -7.62
CA LEU A 19 -8.61 -10.50 -6.70
C LEU A 19 -9.83 -11.39 -6.96
N ASP A 20 -9.84 -12.22 -8.00
CA ASP A 20 -10.98 -13.07 -8.32
C ASP A 20 -10.79 -14.55 -7.94
N LYS A 21 -9.73 -14.90 -7.23
CA LYS A 21 -9.70 -16.17 -6.51
C LYS A 21 -10.51 -16.03 -5.22
N THR A 22 -11.80 -16.04 -5.40
CA THR A 22 -12.78 -16.30 -4.36
C THR A 22 -12.26 -17.43 -3.48
N ILE A 23 -12.12 -17.17 -2.19
CA ILE A 23 -11.97 -18.19 -1.16
C ILE A 23 -13.22 -19.06 -1.19
N SER A 24 -13.21 -20.06 -2.06
CA SER A 24 -14.18 -21.14 -2.10
C SER A 24 -13.60 -22.26 -1.24
N SER A 25 -13.68 -22.13 0.05
CA SER A 25 -13.90 -23.20 1.03
C SER A 25 -13.66 -22.72 2.44
N THR A 26 -14.69 -22.23 3.08
CA THR A 26 -14.92 -22.55 4.51
C THR A 26 -16.42 -22.42 4.80
N ARG A 27 -17.00 -23.54 5.20
CA ARG A 27 -18.38 -23.62 5.70
C ARG A 27 -18.59 -22.56 6.79
N GLY A 28 -19.61 -21.71 6.62
CA GLY A 28 -20.33 -21.10 7.74
C GLY A 28 -19.98 -19.69 8.13
N ARG A 29 -19.20 -18.87 7.37
CA ARG A 29 -19.11 -17.44 7.63
C ARG A 29 -19.99 -16.67 6.64
N ARG A 30 -21.01 -15.96 7.16
CA ARG A 30 -21.77 -14.98 6.40
C ARG A 30 -20.77 -13.98 5.81
N VAL A 31 -20.68 -13.96 4.48
CA VAL A 31 -20.10 -12.83 3.76
C VAL A 31 -20.97 -11.63 4.14
N ARG A 32 -20.45 -10.73 4.93
CA ARG A 32 -21.14 -9.45 5.22
C ARG A 32 -21.09 -8.64 3.95
N HIS A 33 -22.20 -8.56 3.25
CA HIS A 33 -22.36 -7.59 2.18
C HIS A 33 -22.28 -6.18 2.77
N ILE A 34 -21.59 -5.26 2.07
CA ILE A 34 -21.43 -3.84 2.39
C ILE A 34 -22.78 -3.13 2.64
N GLY A 35 -23.91 -3.69 2.22
CA GLY A 35 -25.26 -3.17 2.48
C GLY A 35 -25.70 -3.14 3.94
N ASP A 36 -25.01 -3.82 4.86
CA ASP A 36 -25.45 -3.91 6.28
C ASP A 36 -24.78 -2.89 7.22
N ARG A 37 -23.78 -2.14 6.82
CA ARG A 37 -23.09 -1.12 7.65
C ARG A 37 -23.07 0.28 7.07
N GLY A 38 -23.98 0.62 6.15
CA GLY A 38 -23.88 1.94 5.52
C GLY A 38 -22.45 2.22 5.02
N ASP A 39 -22.27 3.07 4.06
CA ASP A 39 -21.02 3.38 3.33
C ASP A 39 -19.75 3.78 4.14
N ILE A 40 -19.58 3.28 5.36
CA ILE A 40 -18.45 3.61 6.24
C ILE A 40 -17.31 2.65 5.95
N LEU A 41 -16.17 3.21 5.54
CA LEU A 41 -14.89 2.53 5.37
C LEU A 41 -14.02 2.81 6.59
N ASN A 42 -13.64 1.74 7.33
CA ASN A 42 -12.75 1.86 8.48
C ASN A 42 -11.34 1.46 8.05
N PHE A 43 -10.36 2.32 8.29
CA PHE A 43 -8.97 2.01 7.96
C PHE A 43 -8.00 2.56 9.00
N ILE A 44 -6.85 1.88 9.09
CA ILE A 44 -5.68 2.37 9.81
C ILE A 44 -4.67 2.82 8.77
N HIS A 45 -4.09 3.98 8.97
CA HIS A 45 -3.04 4.55 8.12
C HIS A 45 -1.77 4.75 8.94
N THR A 46 -0.64 4.36 8.37
CA THR A 46 0.69 4.54 8.95
C THR A 46 1.72 4.81 7.86
N ALA A 47 2.81 5.49 8.22
CA ALA A 47 3.96 5.78 7.38
C ALA A 47 5.22 5.83 8.25
N ASP A 48 6.39 5.83 7.62
CA ASP A 48 7.67 6.11 8.28
C ASP A 48 7.94 5.24 9.53
N ILE A 49 7.64 3.96 9.42
CA ILE A 49 7.78 3.00 10.52
C ILE A 49 9.26 2.70 10.77
N HIS A 50 10.06 2.66 9.70
CA HIS A 50 11.50 2.43 9.75
C HIS A 50 11.93 1.18 10.51
N LEU A 51 11.28 0.05 10.24
CA LEU A 51 11.68 -1.25 10.81
C LEU A 51 13.16 -1.52 10.55
N GLY A 52 13.88 -1.94 11.58
CA GLY A 52 15.32 -2.17 11.53
C GLY A 52 16.17 -0.91 11.68
N ALA A 53 15.58 0.24 11.99
CA ALA A 53 16.33 1.40 12.49
C ALA A 53 16.91 1.09 13.87
N ALA A 54 18.07 1.69 14.14
CA ALA A 54 18.73 1.65 15.44
C ALA A 54 19.01 3.09 15.90
N PRO A 55 17.97 3.83 16.33
CA PRO A 55 18.13 5.21 16.76
C PRO A 55 19.11 5.29 17.92
N ASP A 56 19.94 6.35 17.95
CA ASP A 56 20.87 6.65 19.04
C ASP A 56 21.84 5.51 19.40
N SER A 57 22.20 4.67 18.42
CA SER A 57 22.95 3.40 18.62
C SER A 57 24.29 3.56 19.37
N THR A 58 24.79 4.78 19.52
CA THR A 58 26.00 5.11 20.30
C THR A 58 25.73 5.30 21.80
N MET A 59 24.47 5.39 22.21
CA MET A 59 24.06 5.59 23.58
C MET A 59 23.78 4.28 24.29
N THR A 60 24.17 4.17 25.54
CA THR A 60 24.02 2.93 26.35
C THR A 60 22.56 2.50 26.58
N TRP A 61 21.63 3.46 26.48
CA TRP A 61 20.19 3.22 26.63
C TRP A 61 19.48 2.89 25.29
N ALA A 62 20.21 2.94 24.19
CA ALA A 62 19.63 2.76 22.85
C ALA A 62 19.48 1.29 22.41
N THR A 63 19.96 0.35 23.20
CA THR A 63 20.01 -1.09 22.85
C THR A 63 18.63 -1.66 22.48
N ASP A 64 17.57 -1.14 23.07
CA ASP A 64 16.22 -1.67 22.93
C ASP A 64 15.35 -0.91 21.92
N ARG A 65 15.81 0.26 21.42
CA ARG A 65 15.03 1.12 20.51
C ARG A 65 14.61 0.41 19.22
N GLY A 66 15.50 -0.36 18.62
CA GLY A 66 15.18 -1.15 17.44
C GLY A 66 14.07 -2.18 17.70
N THR A 67 14.10 -2.83 18.86
CA THR A 67 13.07 -3.77 19.28
C THR A 67 11.74 -3.07 19.56
N GLU A 68 11.76 -1.90 20.20
CA GLU A 68 10.56 -1.10 20.48
C GLU A 68 9.81 -0.70 19.21
N ILE A 69 10.52 -0.42 18.11
CA ILE A 69 9.91 -0.10 16.81
C ILE A 69 9.13 -1.32 16.29
N TRP A 70 9.74 -2.51 16.32
CA TRP A 70 9.08 -3.76 15.94
C TRP A 70 7.86 -4.06 16.82
N ASP A 71 8.00 -3.93 18.12
CA ASP A 71 6.92 -4.18 19.09
C ASP A 71 5.75 -3.21 18.89
N SER A 72 6.07 -1.94 18.59
CA SER A 72 5.05 -0.93 18.29
C SER A 72 4.31 -1.26 17.00
N PHE A 73 5.02 -1.73 15.99
CA PHE A 73 4.39 -2.15 14.75
C PHE A 73 3.52 -3.41 14.94
N TYR A 74 3.96 -4.38 15.73
CA TYR A 74 3.14 -5.55 16.04
C TYR A 74 1.86 -5.18 16.81
N LYS A 75 1.95 -4.23 17.75
CA LYS A 75 0.77 -3.70 18.44
C LYS A 75 -0.20 -3.01 17.46
N LEU A 76 0.32 -2.31 16.45
CA LEU A 76 -0.52 -1.72 15.40
C LEU A 76 -1.25 -2.81 14.60
N LEU A 77 -0.59 -3.92 14.27
CA LEU A 77 -1.24 -5.06 13.60
C LEU A 77 -2.33 -5.68 14.48
N ASP A 78 -2.05 -5.87 15.77
CA ASP A 78 -3.02 -6.38 16.73
C ASP A 78 -4.25 -5.45 16.83
N GLU A 79 -4.03 -4.14 16.82
CA GLU A 79 -5.12 -3.15 16.86
C GLU A 79 -5.91 -3.15 15.54
N THR A 80 -5.23 -3.34 14.41
CA THR A 80 -5.88 -3.49 13.10
C THR A 80 -6.87 -4.65 13.10
N GLU A 81 -6.46 -5.81 13.63
CA GLU A 81 -7.34 -6.98 13.74
C GLU A 81 -8.48 -6.76 14.75
N LYS A 82 -8.18 -6.21 15.95
CA LYS A 82 -9.16 -5.97 17.00
C LYS A 82 -10.24 -4.97 16.63
N SER A 83 -9.85 -3.89 15.95
CA SER A 83 -10.80 -2.86 15.50
C SER A 83 -11.70 -3.34 14.36
N GLY A 84 -11.35 -4.45 13.70
CA GLY A 84 -12.03 -4.95 12.52
C GLY A 84 -11.93 -3.97 11.36
N ALA A 85 -10.78 -3.29 11.22
CA ALA A 85 -10.51 -2.38 10.11
C ALA A 85 -10.62 -3.12 8.77
N ASP A 86 -11.15 -2.42 7.76
CA ASP A 86 -11.25 -2.93 6.40
C ASP A 86 -9.91 -2.84 5.66
N LEU A 87 -9.07 -1.86 6.03
CA LEU A 87 -7.77 -1.60 5.42
C LEU A 87 -6.71 -1.25 6.47
N LEU A 88 -5.48 -1.69 6.18
CA LEU A 88 -4.24 -1.15 6.72
C LEU A 88 -3.46 -0.52 5.56
N LEU A 89 -3.26 0.79 5.60
CA LEU A 89 -2.55 1.57 4.58
C LEU A 89 -1.15 1.90 5.10
N ILE A 90 -0.11 1.46 4.40
CA ILE A 90 1.30 1.71 4.74
C ILE A 90 1.90 2.61 3.65
N ALA A 91 2.07 3.89 3.98
CA ALA A 91 2.46 4.93 3.04
C ALA A 91 3.98 5.16 3.02
N GLY A 92 4.74 4.14 2.70
CA GLY A 92 6.19 4.21 2.51
C GLY A 92 7.03 4.09 3.77
N ASP A 93 8.31 3.90 3.58
CA ASP A 93 9.34 3.77 4.62
C ASP A 93 8.97 2.76 5.71
N LEU A 94 8.44 1.61 5.26
CA LEU A 94 8.18 0.49 6.17
C LEU A 94 9.49 0.00 6.80
N PHE A 95 10.58 0.00 6.04
CA PHE A 95 11.93 -0.33 6.53
C PHE A 95 12.86 0.86 6.43
N HIS A 96 13.75 0.98 7.42
CA HIS A 96 14.80 2.00 7.44
C HIS A 96 15.89 1.81 6.38
N ARG A 97 15.97 0.62 5.81
CA ARG A 97 16.94 0.18 4.80
C ARG A 97 16.29 -0.83 3.88
N GLN A 98 17.01 -1.26 2.86
CA GLN A 98 16.56 -2.38 2.05
C GLN A 98 16.25 -3.61 2.94
N PRO A 99 15.01 -4.13 2.90
CA PRO A 99 14.60 -5.23 3.75
C PRO A 99 15.33 -6.53 3.41
N LEU A 100 15.58 -7.34 4.41
CA LEU A 100 16.07 -8.69 4.21
C LEU A 100 14.92 -9.64 3.88
N LYS A 101 15.19 -10.68 3.10
CA LYS A 101 14.16 -11.68 2.73
C LYS A 101 13.47 -12.32 3.95
N ARG A 102 14.21 -12.50 5.06
CA ARG A 102 13.64 -13.03 6.32
C ARG A 102 12.65 -12.07 6.96
N GLU A 103 12.93 -10.76 6.89
CA GLU A 103 12.05 -9.72 7.43
C GLU A 103 10.74 -9.64 6.62
N LEU A 104 10.85 -9.71 5.29
CA LEU A 104 9.66 -9.78 4.43
C LEU A 104 8.80 -11.02 4.72
N LYS A 105 9.42 -12.19 4.96
CA LYS A 105 8.70 -13.41 5.32
C LYS A 105 7.99 -13.28 6.66
N GLU A 106 8.64 -12.69 7.66
CA GLU A 106 8.04 -12.43 8.98
C GLU A 106 6.82 -11.51 8.84
N LEU A 107 6.97 -10.37 8.15
CA LEU A 107 5.85 -9.46 7.94
C LEU A 107 4.72 -10.09 7.14
N ASN A 108 5.05 -10.83 6.09
CA ASN A 108 4.06 -11.51 5.27
C ASN A 108 3.23 -12.49 6.09
N TYR A 109 3.89 -13.25 6.98
CA TYR A 109 3.21 -14.12 7.92
C TYR A 109 2.28 -13.32 8.83
N ARG A 110 2.75 -12.21 9.43
CA ARG A 110 1.93 -11.35 10.29
C ARG A 110 0.74 -10.75 9.55
N PHE A 111 0.96 -10.24 8.35
CA PHE A 111 -0.13 -9.71 7.52
C PHE A 111 -1.15 -10.78 7.16
N SER A 112 -0.72 -12.00 6.87
CA SER A 112 -1.64 -13.11 6.54
C SER A 112 -2.57 -13.50 7.71
N GLN A 113 -2.23 -13.10 8.94
CA GLN A 113 -3.08 -13.32 10.13
C GLN A 113 -4.22 -12.30 10.27
N LEU A 114 -4.17 -11.18 9.54
CA LEU A 114 -5.25 -10.20 9.52
C LEU A 114 -6.45 -10.79 8.75
N THR A 115 -7.53 -11.08 9.46
CA THR A 115 -8.66 -11.83 8.90
C THR A 115 -9.65 -10.95 8.14
N HIS A 116 -9.65 -9.64 8.39
CA HIS A 116 -10.56 -8.66 7.80
C HIS A 116 -9.83 -7.66 6.90
N ALA A 117 -8.71 -7.13 7.37
CA ALA A 117 -8.04 -6.04 6.68
C ALA A 117 -7.33 -6.49 5.39
N LYS A 118 -7.49 -5.69 4.32
CA LYS A 118 -6.54 -5.67 3.22
C LYS A 118 -5.38 -4.76 3.60
N VAL A 119 -4.15 -5.23 3.40
CA VAL A 119 -2.94 -4.42 3.62
C VAL A 119 -2.51 -3.84 2.29
N VAL A 120 -2.41 -2.52 2.20
CA VAL A 120 -1.98 -1.83 0.98
C VAL A 120 -0.69 -1.08 1.28
N ILE A 121 0.34 -1.34 0.49
CA ILE A 121 1.70 -0.86 0.76
C ILE A 121 2.27 -0.16 -0.47
N VAL A 122 2.93 0.97 -0.26
CA VAL A 122 3.90 1.57 -1.17
C VAL A 122 5.28 1.58 -0.51
N ALA A 123 6.35 1.40 -1.27
CA ALA A 123 7.71 1.60 -0.77
C ALA A 123 8.05 3.09 -0.80
N GLY A 124 8.76 3.56 0.22
CA GLY A 124 9.26 4.93 0.32
C GLY A 124 10.70 5.07 -0.19
N ASN A 125 11.35 6.15 0.24
CA ASN A 125 12.70 6.47 -0.21
C ASN A 125 13.80 5.70 0.54
N HIS A 126 13.54 5.18 1.73
CA HIS A 126 14.48 4.32 2.45
C HIS A 126 14.45 2.86 1.97
N ASP A 127 13.27 2.35 1.67
CA ASP A 127 13.06 0.96 1.27
C ASP A 127 12.66 0.82 -0.21
N TYR A 128 13.12 1.76 -1.07
CA TYR A 128 12.79 1.83 -2.49
C TYR A 128 13.07 0.52 -3.26
N ILE A 129 12.37 0.32 -4.38
CA ILE A 129 12.46 -0.90 -5.19
C ILE A 129 13.60 -0.78 -6.21
N GLY A 130 14.84 -0.78 -5.71
CA GLY A 130 16.05 -0.79 -6.53
C GLY A 130 16.32 -2.14 -7.20
N ASN A 131 17.40 -2.22 -7.99
CA ASN A 131 17.71 -3.41 -8.78
C ASN A 131 17.93 -4.68 -7.95
N GLN A 132 18.42 -4.55 -6.72
CA GLN A 132 18.70 -5.67 -5.81
C GLN A 132 17.65 -5.81 -4.70
N SER A 133 16.53 -5.07 -4.78
CA SER A 133 15.49 -5.13 -3.77
C SER A 133 14.76 -6.47 -3.81
N PHE A 134 14.63 -7.11 -2.67
CA PHE A 134 13.82 -8.32 -2.52
C PHE A 134 12.32 -8.08 -2.72
N TYR A 135 11.86 -6.85 -2.68
CA TYR A 135 10.47 -6.51 -3.00
C TYR A 135 10.04 -6.89 -4.42
N LYS A 136 10.99 -6.92 -5.38
CA LYS A 136 10.68 -7.19 -6.79
C LYS A 136 9.95 -8.51 -7.00
N ASP A 137 10.51 -9.57 -6.40
CA ASP A 137 10.07 -10.94 -6.65
C ASP A 137 9.42 -11.57 -5.41
N PHE A 138 9.15 -10.77 -4.39
CA PHE A 138 8.54 -11.28 -3.17
C PHE A 138 7.04 -11.54 -3.36
N GLU A 139 6.62 -12.76 -3.09
CA GLU A 139 5.21 -13.15 -3.12
C GLU A 139 4.55 -12.84 -1.79
N TRP A 140 3.62 -11.88 -1.83
CA TRP A 140 2.84 -11.48 -0.68
C TRP A 140 1.60 -12.38 -0.51
N ALA A 141 1.08 -12.44 0.71
CA ALA A 141 -0.18 -13.11 1.02
C ALA A 141 -1.37 -12.46 0.27
N ASP A 142 -2.45 -13.21 0.09
CA ASP A 142 -3.62 -12.81 -0.73
C ASP A 142 -4.33 -11.53 -0.24
N ASN A 143 -4.15 -11.19 1.03
CA ASN A 143 -4.72 -9.97 1.61
C ASN A 143 -3.78 -8.76 1.49
N VAL A 144 -2.57 -8.90 0.90
CA VAL A 144 -1.58 -7.84 0.76
C VAL A 144 -1.51 -7.36 -0.68
N ILE A 145 -1.64 -6.07 -0.87
CA ILE A 145 -1.52 -5.35 -2.14
C ILE A 145 -0.27 -4.48 -2.05
N PHE A 146 0.77 -4.82 -2.80
CA PHE A 146 2.01 -4.07 -2.83
C PHE A 146 2.20 -3.40 -4.19
N PHE A 147 2.22 -2.07 -4.22
CA PHE A 147 2.47 -1.31 -5.43
C PHE A 147 3.95 -1.39 -5.81
N ARG A 148 4.30 -2.14 -6.87
CA ARG A 148 5.70 -2.35 -7.29
C ARG A 148 6.22 -1.36 -8.32
N LYS A 149 5.34 -0.52 -8.88
CA LYS A 149 5.70 0.35 -10.02
C LYS A 149 6.10 1.74 -9.54
N ASN A 150 7.05 2.34 -10.25
CA ASN A 150 7.54 3.72 -10.04
C ASN A 150 6.68 4.78 -10.75
N HIS A 151 5.48 4.42 -11.11
CA HIS A 151 4.47 5.31 -11.67
C HIS A 151 3.11 5.01 -11.05
N ILE A 152 2.22 5.98 -11.05
CA ILE A 152 0.90 5.81 -10.46
C ILE A 152 0.17 4.67 -11.16
N SER A 153 -0.23 3.70 -10.38
CA SER A 153 -1.10 2.61 -10.77
C SER A 153 -2.27 2.52 -9.81
N TYR A 154 -3.23 1.65 -10.05
CA TYR A 154 -4.39 1.51 -9.18
C TYR A 154 -4.78 0.05 -8.99
N VAL A 155 -5.51 -0.19 -7.92
CA VAL A 155 -6.22 -1.44 -7.66
C VAL A 155 -7.66 -1.13 -7.31
N TYR A 156 -8.61 -1.92 -7.82
CA TYR A 156 -10.00 -1.87 -7.41
C TYR A 156 -10.27 -2.99 -6.41
N ILE A 157 -10.60 -2.63 -5.18
CA ILE A 157 -10.98 -3.57 -4.12
C ILE A 157 -12.51 -3.68 -4.15
N GLN A 158 -12.99 -4.69 -4.88
CA GLN A 158 -14.41 -4.86 -5.14
C GLN A 158 -15.25 -4.98 -3.85
N SER A 159 -14.75 -5.73 -2.85
CA SER A 159 -15.44 -5.92 -1.58
C SER A 159 -15.68 -4.64 -0.79
N LEU A 160 -14.93 -3.57 -1.09
CA LEU A 160 -15.01 -2.27 -0.42
C LEU A 160 -15.55 -1.16 -1.33
N ASN A 161 -15.84 -1.48 -2.59
CA ASN A 161 -16.16 -0.51 -3.63
C ASN A 161 -15.17 0.66 -3.64
N LEU A 162 -13.87 0.33 -3.65
CA LEU A 162 -12.78 1.26 -3.43
C LEU A 162 -11.71 1.12 -4.50
N ILE A 163 -11.26 2.24 -5.06
CA ILE A 163 -10.03 2.33 -5.86
C ILE A 163 -8.94 2.94 -4.99
N VAL A 164 -7.82 2.24 -4.87
CA VAL A 164 -6.59 2.77 -4.29
C VAL A 164 -5.58 3.02 -5.39
N TYR A 165 -5.06 4.24 -5.45
CA TYR A 165 -3.95 4.63 -6.31
C TYR A 165 -2.67 4.59 -5.49
N GLY A 166 -1.57 4.20 -6.11
CA GLY A 166 -0.28 4.20 -5.46
C GLY A 166 0.87 4.02 -6.45
N MET A 167 2.04 4.41 -6.01
CA MET A 167 3.33 4.12 -6.65
C MET A 167 4.38 3.94 -5.59
N SER A 168 5.44 3.20 -5.90
CA SER A 168 6.59 3.04 -5.01
C SER A 168 7.81 3.75 -5.57
N TYR A 169 8.70 4.15 -4.68
CA TYR A 169 10.00 4.66 -5.05
C TYR A 169 10.85 3.56 -5.71
N ASP A 170 11.61 3.91 -6.74
CA ASP A 170 12.61 3.06 -7.38
C ASP A 170 14.05 3.54 -7.11
N ARG A 171 14.19 4.70 -6.49
CA ARG A 171 15.43 5.36 -6.08
C ARG A 171 15.19 6.22 -4.86
N GLN A 172 16.26 6.64 -4.20
CA GLN A 172 16.17 7.36 -2.93
C GLN A 172 15.56 8.76 -3.09
N GLU A 173 15.86 9.46 -4.19
CA GLU A 173 15.38 10.82 -4.43
C GLU A 173 14.54 10.86 -5.72
N ILE A 174 13.37 11.49 -5.66
CA ILE A 174 12.49 11.78 -6.79
C ILE A 174 12.02 13.22 -6.65
N THR A 175 12.51 14.08 -7.53
CA THR A 175 12.24 15.53 -7.49
C THR A 175 11.04 15.94 -8.36
N GLU A 176 10.52 15.01 -9.14
CA GLU A 176 9.35 15.23 -9.99
C GLU A 176 8.06 15.16 -9.17
N ALA A 177 7.14 16.10 -9.39
CA ALA A 177 5.82 16.13 -8.74
C ALA A 177 4.88 15.07 -9.34
N MET A 178 5.16 13.80 -9.07
CA MET A 178 4.51 12.65 -9.71
C MET A 178 3.00 12.59 -9.49
N TYR A 179 2.49 13.13 -8.39
CA TYR A 179 1.07 13.05 -8.03
C TYR A 179 0.21 14.16 -8.64
N ASP A 180 0.81 15.27 -9.11
CA ASP A 180 0.07 16.44 -9.64
C ASP A 180 -0.78 16.12 -10.87
N SER A 181 -0.38 15.11 -11.65
CA SER A 181 -1.11 14.69 -12.85
C SER A 181 -2.25 13.71 -12.57
N LEU A 182 -2.40 13.24 -11.32
CA LEU A 182 -3.42 12.25 -10.98
C LEU A 182 -4.83 12.83 -11.13
N LYS A 183 -5.64 12.15 -11.93
CA LYS A 183 -7.08 12.41 -12.02
C LYS A 183 -7.82 11.15 -11.59
N PRO A 184 -8.75 11.22 -10.64
CA PRO A 184 -9.57 10.08 -10.25
C PRO A 184 -10.31 9.50 -11.46
N MET A 185 -10.29 8.18 -11.58
CA MET A 185 -10.97 7.47 -12.65
C MET A 185 -12.49 7.71 -12.58
N ARG A 186 -13.12 7.83 -13.74
CA ARG A 186 -14.59 7.88 -13.88
C ARG A 186 -15.15 6.60 -14.50
N ARG A 187 -14.30 5.81 -15.13
CA ARG A 187 -14.62 4.53 -15.77
C ARG A 187 -13.42 3.60 -15.62
N PHE A 188 -13.69 2.31 -15.65
CA PHE A 188 -12.63 1.31 -15.81
C PHE A 188 -11.99 1.42 -17.20
N ARG A 189 -10.77 0.87 -17.37
CA ARG A 189 -10.05 0.88 -18.66
C ARG A 189 -10.80 0.21 -19.80
N ASP A 190 -11.64 -0.78 -19.50
CA ASP A 190 -12.50 -1.47 -20.47
C ASP A 190 -13.77 -0.66 -20.84
N GLY A 191 -13.86 0.59 -20.37
CA GLY A 191 -14.97 1.51 -20.63
C GLY A 191 -16.18 1.31 -19.74
N ARG A 192 -16.24 0.28 -18.91
CA ARG A 192 -17.35 0.07 -17.96
C ARG A 192 -17.40 1.23 -16.95
N PRO A 193 -18.59 1.70 -16.57
CA PRO A 193 -18.73 2.70 -15.51
C PRO A 193 -18.25 2.12 -14.17
N LEU A 194 -17.74 2.98 -13.30
CA LEU A 194 -17.50 2.60 -11.91
C LEU A 194 -18.85 2.38 -11.22
N PRO A 195 -18.91 1.48 -10.24
CA PRO A 195 -20.10 1.32 -9.40
C PRO A 195 -20.44 2.63 -8.68
N ASP A 196 -21.73 2.85 -8.42
CA ASP A 196 -22.20 3.99 -7.66
C ASP A 196 -21.55 4.01 -6.26
N GLY A 197 -21.18 5.20 -5.78
CA GLY A 197 -20.53 5.35 -4.49
C GLY A 197 -19.10 4.82 -4.42
N CYS A 198 -18.44 4.54 -5.55
CA CYS A 198 -17.04 4.10 -5.58
C CYS A 198 -16.14 5.15 -4.91
N LYS A 199 -15.40 4.73 -3.90
CA LYS A 199 -14.48 5.57 -3.14
C LYS A 199 -13.10 5.56 -3.80
N HIS A 200 -12.32 6.62 -3.57
CA HIS A 200 -10.96 6.78 -4.11
C HIS A 200 -10.00 7.18 -3.00
N ILE A 201 -8.87 6.48 -2.90
CA ILE A 201 -7.77 6.82 -2.00
C ILE A 201 -6.48 6.90 -2.82
N LEU A 202 -5.68 7.95 -2.61
CA LEU A 202 -4.29 8.00 -3.04
C LEU A 202 -3.41 7.63 -1.86
N LEU A 203 -2.67 6.54 -1.97
CA LEU A 203 -1.62 6.16 -1.03
C LEU A 203 -0.30 6.68 -1.58
N ALA A 204 0.25 7.71 -0.93
CA ALA A 204 1.41 8.46 -1.39
C ALA A 204 2.47 8.56 -0.29
N HIS A 205 3.74 8.53 -0.70
CA HIS A 205 4.88 8.84 0.15
C HIS A 205 5.64 10.00 -0.47
N GLY A 206 6.07 10.99 0.36
CA GLY A 206 6.77 12.16 -0.11
C GLY A 206 6.24 13.45 0.50
N GLY A 207 6.50 14.59 -0.13
CA GLY A 207 5.98 15.89 0.29
C GLY A 207 7.02 17.01 0.40
N ASP A 208 8.30 16.71 0.25
CA ASP A 208 9.37 17.72 0.19
C ASP A 208 10.01 17.82 -1.20
N SER A 209 10.95 18.74 -1.40
CA SER A 209 11.57 19.01 -2.69
C SER A 209 12.40 17.85 -3.26
N SER A 210 12.84 16.92 -2.43
CA SER A 210 13.68 15.77 -2.82
C SER A 210 12.89 14.46 -2.89
N HIS A 211 11.72 14.44 -2.26
CA HIS A 211 10.90 13.24 -2.10
C HIS A 211 9.48 13.50 -2.60
N ILE A 212 9.30 13.44 -3.91
CA ILE A 212 8.06 13.67 -4.66
C ILE A 212 7.28 14.86 -4.10
N PRO A 213 7.57 16.08 -4.56
CA PRO A 213 6.85 17.27 -4.11
C PRO A 213 5.34 17.10 -4.28
N ILE A 214 4.57 17.50 -3.26
CA ILE A 214 3.11 17.54 -3.29
C ILE A 214 2.68 19.00 -3.20
N ASN A 215 2.13 19.53 -4.29
CA ASN A 215 1.61 20.89 -4.30
C ASN A 215 0.23 20.89 -3.63
N GLN A 216 0.08 21.73 -2.61
CA GLN A 216 -1.18 21.96 -1.89
C GLN A 216 -1.85 23.22 -2.46
N GLU A 217 -2.36 23.17 -3.70
CA GLU A 217 -3.20 24.22 -4.28
C GLU A 217 -4.69 23.82 -4.27
#